data_0ddd2de0795852f1179edaf9dcee8325
#
_entry.id   0ddd2de0795852f1179edaf9dcee8325
#
_cell.length_a   1.000
_cell.length_b   1.000
_cell.length_c   1.000
_cell.angle_alpha   90.00
_cell.angle_beta   90.00
_cell.angle_gamma   90.00
#
_symmetry.space_group_name_H-M   'P 1'
#
loop_
_entity.id
_entity.type
_entity.pdbx_description
1 polymer ?
#
loop_
_entity_poly.entity_id
_entity_poly.type
_entity_poly.pdbx_seq_one_letter_code
_entity_poly.pdbx_strand_id
1 'polypeptide(L)'
;MKTAKTVDEQIDILRSRGIIINDPEKAKEILNDIGYYRLGFYFFPFEKTHPQTTNRTHEVIPGTQFEDAVALYYFDFDLRNILNRYLTRVEVAFRTYLTYYMSLQYKTDPLWFVSSTVVIQSFINDFDRIVYQSEAFRKNQQIKRHHNKYPADKYAPAWKTVEFMTFGSIVRLYKSIDNKDDKKAIARNFGVGKSAVFATYIDAIYTLRNKCAHGLALFDLQLPNGIIAAKGPKIGLTGADCQNLNGAITVLLYVLKHISQNRANDLQRELDELYTRFKKQRVELVEILKKCSGLNF
;
A
#
# COMPACT_ATOMS: atom_id res chain seq x y z
N MET A 1 -30.51 -11.80 6.83
CA MET A 1 -29.08 -12.16 6.70
C MET A 1 -28.97 -13.24 5.64
N LYS A 2 -27.92 -13.23 4.79
CA LYS A 2 -27.70 -14.32 3.80
C LYS A 2 -27.18 -15.57 4.52
N THR A 3 -27.61 -16.76 4.09
CA THR A 3 -27.13 -18.05 4.62
C THR A 3 -25.79 -18.43 3.97
N ALA A 4 -24.97 -19.20 4.68
CA ALA A 4 -23.76 -19.79 4.12
C ALA A 4 -24.11 -20.74 2.95
N LYS A 5 -23.20 -20.84 1.99
CA LYS A 5 -23.36 -21.64 0.79
C LYS A 5 -22.22 -22.65 0.67
N THR A 6 -22.55 -23.88 0.31
CA THR A 6 -21.55 -24.90 -0.05
C THR A 6 -20.79 -24.49 -1.30
N VAL A 7 -19.64 -25.12 -1.57
CA VAL A 7 -18.84 -24.82 -2.77
C VAL A 7 -19.63 -25.13 -4.05
N ASP A 8 -20.43 -26.19 -4.07
CA ASP A 8 -21.30 -26.51 -5.22
C ASP A 8 -22.34 -25.41 -5.45
N GLU A 9 -23.04 -24.98 -4.40
CA GLU A 9 -23.96 -23.84 -4.49
C GLU A 9 -23.28 -22.53 -4.92
N GLN A 10 -22.00 -22.30 -4.54
CA GLN A 10 -21.21 -21.14 -5.00
C GLN A 10 -20.94 -21.22 -6.51
N ILE A 11 -20.61 -22.41 -7.03
CA ILE A 11 -20.44 -22.65 -8.47
C ILE A 11 -21.74 -22.37 -9.22
N ASP A 12 -22.88 -22.85 -8.72
CA ASP A 12 -24.18 -22.59 -9.34
C ASP A 12 -24.51 -21.08 -9.35
N ILE A 13 -24.19 -20.36 -8.30
CA ILE A 13 -24.33 -18.90 -8.26
C ILE A 13 -23.42 -18.23 -9.31
N LEU A 14 -22.17 -18.66 -9.47
CA LEU A 14 -21.28 -18.10 -10.48
C LEU A 14 -21.81 -18.36 -11.90
N ARG A 15 -22.32 -19.56 -12.18
CA ARG A 15 -22.97 -19.90 -13.45
C ARG A 15 -24.22 -19.07 -13.72
N SER A 16 -25.05 -18.87 -12.70
CA SER A 16 -26.28 -18.04 -12.83
C SER A 16 -25.97 -16.57 -13.15
N ARG A 17 -24.75 -16.09 -12.88
CA ARG A 17 -24.26 -14.75 -13.24
C ARG A 17 -23.66 -14.68 -14.65
N GLY A 18 -23.61 -15.80 -15.37
CA GLY A 18 -23.08 -15.89 -16.72
C GLY A 18 -21.60 -16.28 -16.79
N ILE A 19 -20.97 -16.69 -15.68
CA ILE A 19 -19.57 -17.14 -15.68
C ILE A 19 -19.50 -18.57 -16.23
N ILE A 20 -18.64 -18.76 -17.25
CA ILE A 20 -18.36 -20.05 -17.85
C ILE A 20 -17.37 -20.79 -16.95
N ILE A 21 -17.74 -22.01 -16.53
CA ILE A 21 -16.91 -22.89 -15.69
C ILE A 21 -16.75 -24.20 -16.45
N ASN A 22 -15.61 -24.36 -17.12
CA ASN A 22 -15.32 -25.52 -17.96
C ASN A 22 -14.95 -26.77 -17.15
N ASP A 23 -14.22 -26.57 -16.05
CA ASP A 23 -13.80 -27.64 -15.13
C ASP A 23 -14.35 -27.36 -13.72
N PRO A 24 -15.52 -27.93 -13.36
CA PRO A 24 -16.12 -27.72 -12.04
C PRO A 24 -15.27 -28.25 -10.89
N GLU A 25 -14.57 -29.36 -11.07
CA GLU A 25 -13.75 -29.95 -9.99
C GLU A 25 -12.54 -29.06 -9.72
N LYS A 26 -11.88 -28.54 -10.75
CA LYS A 26 -10.82 -27.54 -10.59
C LYS A 26 -11.34 -26.24 -9.97
N ALA A 27 -12.53 -25.80 -10.34
CA ALA A 27 -13.15 -24.62 -9.72
C ALA A 27 -13.44 -24.84 -8.22
N LYS A 28 -13.87 -26.05 -7.80
CA LYS A 28 -14.03 -26.39 -6.37
C LYS A 28 -12.72 -26.30 -5.62
N GLU A 29 -11.65 -26.88 -6.17
CA GLU A 29 -10.32 -26.82 -5.59
C GLU A 29 -9.88 -25.36 -5.36
N ILE A 30 -10.02 -24.52 -6.38
CA ILE A 30 -9.66 -23.09 -6.33
C ILE A 30 -10.53 -22.30 -5.33
N LEU A 31 -11.84 -22.56 -5.29
CA LEU A 31 -12.73 -21.92 -4.33
C LEU A 31 -12.42 -22.32 -2.88
N ASN A 32 -11.96 -23.55 -2.65
CA ASN A 32 -11.51 -23.99 -1.32
C ASN A 32 -10.17 -23.35 -0.91
N ASP A 33 -9.28 -23.04 -1.86
CA ASP A 33 -7.97 -22.41 -1.61
C ASP A 33 -8.10 -20.89 -1.46
N ILE A 34 -8.66 -20.21 -2.46
CA ILE A 34 -8.75 -18.74 -2.53
C ILE A 34 -9.96 -18.21 -1.75
N GLY A 35 -11.08 -18.90 -1.83
CA GLY A 35 -12.36 -18.51 -1.27
C GLY A 35 -13.23 -17.66 -2.21
N TYR A 36 -14.53 -17.99 -2.23
CA TYR A 36 -15.55 -17.34 -3.07
C TYR A 36 -15.56 -15.81 -2.91
N TYR A 37 -15.51 -15.32 -1.66
CA TYR A 37 -15.59 -13.88 -1.39
C TYR A 37 -14.37 -13.14 -1.93
N ARG A 38 -13.16 -13.70 -1.75
CA ARG A 38 -11.92 -13.12 -2.24
C ARG A 38 -11.87 -13.11 -3.77
N LEU A 39 -12.21 -14.23 -4.40
CA LEU A 39 -12.23 -14.31 -5.86
C LEU A 39 -13.31 -13.39 -6.47
N GLY A 40 -14.37 -13.10 -5.73
CA GLY A 40 -15.42 -12.16 -6.12
C GLY A 40 -14.93 -10.75 -6.46
N PHE A 41 -13.82 -10.28 -5.85
CA PHE A 41 -13.20 -9.00 -6.21
C PHE A 41 -12.63 -9.03 -7.64
N TYR A 42 -12.14 -10.18 -8.09
CA TYR A 42 -11.51 -10.35 -9.41
C TYR A 42 -12.53 -10.65 -10.52
N PHE A 43 -13.80 -10.96 -10.18
CA PHE A 43 -14.90 -10.95 -11.14
C PHE A 43 -15.47 -9.55 -11.40
N PHE A 44 -15.27 -8.60 -10.49
CA PHE A 44 -15.83 -7.25 -10.60
C PHE A 44 -15.51 -6.53 -11.92
N PRO A 45 -14.30 -6.59 -12.48
CA PRO A 45 -13.99 -5.96 -13.78
C PRO A 45 -14.82 -6.47 -14.95
N PHE A 46 -15.36 -7.69 -14.83
CA PHE A 46 -16.16 -8.35 -15.86
C PHE A 46 -17.66 -8.11 -15.69
N GLU A 47 -18.09 -7.48 -14.59
CA GLU A 47 -19.52 -7.20 -14.39
C GLU A 47 -20.02 -6.16 -15.39
N LYS A 48 -21.24 -6.36 -15.93
CA LYS A 48 -21.90 -5.40 -16.83
C LYS A 48 -22.07 -4.02 -16.21
N THR A 49 -22.14 -3.95 -14.88
CA THR A 49 -22.26 -2.72 -14.11
C THR A 49 -20.92 -2.06 -13.74
N HIS A 50 -19.78 -2.68 -14.06
CA HIS A 50 -18.45 -2.10 -13.76
C HIS A 50 -18.27 -0.73 -14.45
N PRO A 51 -17.78 0.31 -13.78
CA PRO A 51 -17.16 0.35 -12.43
C PRO A 51 -18.11 0.71 -11.26
N GLN A 52 -19.42 0.62 -11.43
CA GLN A 52 -20.38 0.95 -10.37
C GLN A 52 -20.20 0.02 -9.16
N THR A 53 -20.05 0.61 -7.97
CA THR A 53 -19.89 -0.14 -6.71
C THR A 53 -21.21 -0.36 -5.96
N THR A 54 -22.26 0.39 -6.33
CA THR A 54 -23.62 0.30 -5.77
C THR A 54 -24.58 -0.22 -6.83
N ASN A 55 -25.66 -0.89 -6.40
CA ASN A 55 -26.70 -1.46 -7.28
C ASN A 55 -26.12 -2.44 -8.33
N ARG A 56 -25.12 -3.23 -7.95
CA ARG A 56 -24.50 -4.22 -8.81
C ARG A 56 -25.46 -5.40 -9.07
N THR A 57 -25.58 -5.80 -10.32
CA THR A 57 -26.36 -7.00 -10.70
C THR A 57 -25.55 -8.28 -10.53
N HIS A 58 -24.22 -8.16 -10.50
CA HIS A 58 -23.24 -9.26 -10.53
C HIS A 58 -23.28 -10.11 -11.80
N GLU A 59 -24.07 -9.74 -12.81
CA GLU A 59 -24.01 -10.37 -14.12
C GLU A 59 -22.74 -9.93 -14.86
N VAL A 60 -22.07 -10.89 -15.48
CA VAL A 60 -20.85 -10.63 -16.22
C VAL A 60 -21.10 -10.43 -17.71
N ILE A 61 -20.14 -9.82 -18.40
CA ILE A 61 -20.15 -9.74 -19.86
C ILE A 61 -20.07 -11.15 -20.49
N PRO A 62 -20.73 -11.37 -21.63
CA PRO A 62 -20.68 -12.68 -22.29
C PRO A 62 -19.27 -13.14 -22.59
N GLY A 63 -19.00 -14.43 -22.40
CA GLY A 63 -17.69 -15.04 -22.62
C GLY A 63 -16.74 -15.02 -21.42
N THR A 64 -17.11 -14.36 -20.30
CA THR A 64 -16.29 -14.38 -19.08
C THR A 64 -16.13 -15.79 -18.53
N GLN A 65 -14.88 -16.21 -18.37
CA GLN A 65 -14.51 -17.51 -17.82
C GLN A 65 -14.12 -17.39 -16.34
N PHE A 66 -14.29 -18.48 -15.60
CA PHE A 66 -13.83 -18.56 -14.21
C PHE A 66 -12.33 -18.33 -14.11
N GLU A 67 -11.57 -18.86 -15.04
CA GLU A 67 -10.12 -18.75 -15.18
C GLU A 67 -9.64 -17.31 -15.40
N ASP A 68 -10.50 -16.40 -15.88
CA ASP A 68 -10.14 -14.99 -16.06
C ASP A 68 -9.91 -14.30 -14.72
N ALA A 69 -10.84 -14.50 -13.78
CA ALA A 69 -10.70 -13.98 -12.42
C ALA A 69 -9.53 -14.63 -11.67
N VAL A 70 -9.31 -15.92 -11.87
CA VAL A 70 -8.19 -16.66 -11.29
C VAL A 70 -6.86 -16.12 -11.80
N ALA A 71 -6.75 -15.84 -13.10
CA ALA A 71 -5.53 -15.27 -13.68
C ALA A 71 -5.23 -13.85 -13.14
N LEU A 72 -6.25 -12.99 -12.99
CA LEU A 72 -6.09 -11.68 -12.35
C LEU A 72 -5.67 -11.81 -10.88
N TYR A 73 -6.23 -12.78 -10.15
CA TYR A 73 -5.85 -13.04 -8.75
C TYR A 73 -4.38 -13.41 -8.63
N TYR A 74 -3.87 -14.34 -9.46
CA TYR A 74 -2.46 -14.75 -9.40
C TYR A 74 -1.51 -13.66 -9.90
N PHE A 75 -1.89 -12.89 -10.92
CA PHE A 75 -1.13 -11.70 -11.31
C PHE A 75 -0.99 -10.73 -10.13
N ASP A 76 -2.08 -10.44 -9.47
CA ASP A 76 -2.14 -9.51 -8.33
C ASP A 76 -1.37 -10.07 -7.11
N PHE A 77 -1.41 -11.39 -6.91
CA PHE A 77 -0.64 -12.08 -5.88
C PHE A 77 0.87 -11.93 -6.10
N ASP A 78 1.35 -12.21 -7.33
CA ASP A 78 2.76 -12.05 -7.69
C ASP A 78 3.20 -10.59 -7.58
N LEU A 79 2.37 -9.66 -8.06
CA LEU A 79 2.63 -8.23 -7.96
C LEU A 79 2.77 -7.77 -6.50
N ARG A 80 1.88 -8.20 -5.59
CA ARG A 80 2.00 -7.90 -4.15
C ARG A 80 3.31 -8.41 -3.56
N ASN A 81 3.74 -9.61 -3.92
CA ASN A 81 4.98 -10.20 -3.43
C ASN A 81 6.21 -9.41 -3.88
N ILE A 82 6.25 -9.00 -5.15
CA ILE A 82 7.29 -8.12 -5.68
C ILE A 82 7.30 -6.80 -4.93
N LEU A 83 6.18 -6.08 -4.93
CA LEU A 83 6.07 -4.75 -4.34
C LEU A 83 6.39 -4.71 -2.85
N ASN A 84 5.91 -5.69 -2.07
CA ASN A 84 6.06 -5.71 -0.60
C ASN A 84 7.53 -5.69 -0.17
N ARG A 85 8.41 -6.36 -0.90
CA ARG A 85 9.86 -6.38 -0.66
C ARG A 85 10.47 -4.98 -0.76
N TYR A 86 10.07 -4.19 -1.75
CA TYR A 86 10.61 -2.85 -1.99
C TYR A 86 9.91 -1.79 -1.13
N LEU A 87 8.61 -1.95 -0.85
CA LEU A 87 7.86 -1.10 0.07
C LEU A 87 8.44 -1.14 1.49
N THR A 88 8.85 -2.33 1.96
CA THR A 88 9.55 -2.48 3.24
C THR A 88 10.87 -1.71 3.25
N ARG A 89 11.60 -1.67 2.14
CA ARG A 89 12.86 -0.88 2.03
C ARG A 89 12.60 0.61 2.15
N VAL A 90 11.54 1.11 1.50
CA VAL A 90 11.15 2.52 1.60
C VAL A 90 10.71 2.87 3.02
N GLU A 91 9.89 2.00 3.66
CA GLU A 91 9.47 2.17 5.06
C GLU A 91 10.67 2.32 6.00
N VAL A 92 11.65 1.40 5.92
CA VAL A 92 12.86 1.43 6.74
C VAL A 92 13.69 2.69 6.46
N ALA A 93 13.93 3.02 5.19
CA ALA A 93 14.73 4.20 4.83
C ALA A 93 14.07 5.50 5.29
N PHE A 94 12.76 5.63 5.14
CA PHE A 94 12.01 6.81 5.58
C PHE A 94 12.06 6.97 7.10
N ARG A 95 11.82 5.88 7.86
CA ARG A 95 11.93 5.85 9.32
C ARG A 95 13.33 6.27 9.76
N THR A 96 14.35 5.65 9.21
CA THR A 96 15.76 5.90 9.55
C THR A 96 16.14 7.35 9.30
N TYR A 97 15.85 7.88 8.10
CA TYR A 97 16.25 9.24 7.76
C TYR A 97 15.48 10.30 8.56
N LEU A 98 14.17 10.12 8.73
CA LEU A 98 13.34 11.00 9.56
C LEU A 98 13.90 11.08 10.99
N THR A 99 14.15 9.92 11.59
CA THR A 99 14.68 9.83 12.96
C THR A 99 16.06 10.47 13.05
N TYR A 100 16.95 10.14 12.12
CA TYR A 100 18.32 10.68 12.09
C TYR A 100 18.32 12.20 11.94
N TYR A 101 17.64 12.72 10.92
CA TYR A 101 17.58 14.16 10.66
C TYR A 101 17.02 14.94 11.85
N MET A 102 15.84 14.55 12.34
CA MET A 102 15.18 15.24 13.44
C MET A 102 15.96 15.15 14.75
N SER A 103 16.58 14.00 15.05
CA SER A 103 17.41 13.85 16.26
C SER A 103 18.71 14.69 16.19
N LEU A 104 19.23 14.95 15.00
CA LEU A 104 20.36 15.88 14.85
C LEU A 104 19.93 17.35 14.93
N GLN A 105 18.76 17.67 14.36
CA GLN A 105 18.21 19.02 14.39
C GLN A 105 17.86 19.46 15.83
N TYR A 106 17.33 18.52 16.62
CA TYR A 106 16.90 18.74 18.01
C TYR A 106 17.78 17.95 19.00
N LYS A 107 19.10 18.08 18.92
CA LYS A 107 20.09 17.28 19.69
C LYS A 107 19.87 17.30 21.20
N THR A 108 19.39 18.38 21.74
CA THR A 108 19.16 18.58 23.19
C THR A 108 17.80 18.07 23.65
N ASP A 109 16.94 17.70 22.73
CA ASP A 109 15.61 17.15 23.02
C ASP A 109 15.44 15.74 22.44
N PRO A 110 15.81 14.67 23.17
CA PRO A 110 15.64 13.30 22.71
C PRO A 110 14.17 12.87 22.57
N LEU A 111 13.24 13.70 23.07
CA LEU A 111 11.80 13.48 23.01
C LEU A 111 11.10 14.42 22.01
N TRP A 112 11.84 14.96 21.03
CA TRP A 112 11.34 15.93 20.05
C TRP A 112 10.00 15.52 19.40
N PHE A 113 9.71 14.22 19.29
CA PHE A 113 8.49 13.69 18.69
C PHE A 113 7.22 13.90 19.54
N VAL A 114 7.35 14.36 20.77
CA VAL A 114 6.25 14.78 21.66
C VAL A 114 6.47 16.20 22.24
N SER A 115 7.36 16.97 21.61
CA SER A 115 7.63 18.36 21.96
C SER A 115 6.68 19.29 21.19
N SER A 116 5.93 20.14 21.88
CA SER A 116 4.99 21.09 21.27
C SER A 116 5.66 22.19 20.44
N THR A 117 6.98 22.34 20.56
CA THR A 117 7.79 23.24 19.71
C THR A 117 8.21 22.59 18.38
N VAL A 118 8.02 21.27 18.23
CA VAL A 118 8.47 20.49 17.08
C VAL A 118 7.30 19.87 16.32
N VAL A 119 6.29 19.36 17.02
CA VAL A 119 5.13 18.70 16.43
C VAL A 119 3.83 19.33 16.92
N ILE A 120 2.79 19.26 16.10
CA ILE A 120 1.49 19.85 16.41
C ILE A 120 0.83 19.16 17.62
N GLN A 121 0.13 19.93 18.42
CA GLN A 121 -0.49 19.47 19.68
C GLN A 121 -1.47 18.30 19.51
N SER A 122 -2.19 18.24 18.40
CA SER A 122 -3.13 17.13 18.13
C SER A 122 -2.44 15.76 18.01
N PHE A 123 -1.20 15.73 17.47
CA PHE A 123 -0.41 14.52 17.43
C PHE A 123 0.02 14.08 18.84
N ILE A 124 0.50 15.05 19.65
CA ILE A 124 0.95 14.78 21.02
C ILE A 124 -0.18 14.22 21.88
N ASN A 125 -1.36 14.82 21.77
CA ASN A 125 -2.54 14.39 22.55
C ASN A 125 -2.94 12.93 22.25
N ASP A 126 -2.77 12.50 21.01
CA ASP A 126 -3.11 11.15 20.59
C ASP A 126 -1.98 10.14 20.78
N PHE A 127 -0.73 10.62 20.94
CA PHE A 127 0.46 9.77 20.88
C PHE A 127 0.44 8.64 21.90
N ASP A 128 0.13 8.95 23.16
CA ASP A 128 0.04 7.94 24.22
C ASP A 128 -0.96 6.85 23.86
N ARG A 129 -2.19 7.22 23.52
CA ARG A 129 -3.28 6.30 23.25
C ARG A 129 -3.04 5.45 22.01
N ILE A 130 -2.58 6.07 20.92
CA ILE A 130 -2.49 5.39 19.61
C ILE A 130 -1.17 4.63 19.46
N VAL A 131 -0.08 5.12 20.05
CA VAL A 131 1.26 4.55 19.86
C VAL A 131 1.75 3.90 21.14
N TYR A 132 2.05 4.68 22.17
CA TYR A 132 2.84 4.24 23.30
C TYR A 132 2.11 3.23 24.21
N GLN A 133 0.79 3.38 24.35
CA GLN A 133 -0.05 2.46 25.12
C GLN A 133 -0.65 1.33 24.27
N SER A 134 -0.36 1.27 22.96
CA SER A 134 -0.80 0.15 22.11
C SER A 134 -0.21 -1.16 22.62
N GLU A 135 -0.97 -2.26 22.48
CA GLU A 135 -0.54 -3.58 22.95
C GLU A 135 0.80 -3.99 22.35
N ALA A 136 1.00 -3.78 21.04
CA ALA A 136 2.24 -4.10 20.34
C ALA A 136 3.43 -3.34 20.92
N PHE A 137 3.26 -2.04 21.22
CA PHE A 137 4.32 -1.21 21.76
C PHE A 137 4.66 -1.58 23.21
N ARG A 138 3.63 -1.79 24.06
CA ARG A 138 3.79 -2.21 25.45
C ARG A 138 4.45 -3.59 25.60
N LYS A 139 4.22 -4.51 24.63
CA LYS A 139 4.85 -5.84 24.59
C LYS A 139 6.28 -5.82 24.05
N ASN A 140 6.73 -4.69 23.43
CA ASN A 140 8.05 -4.60 22.82
C ASN A 140 9.17 -4.71 23.88
N GLN A 141 10.05 -5.69 23.70
CA GLN A 141 11.10 -6.00 24.66
C GLN A 141 12.14 -4.88 24.80
N GLN A 142 12.44 -4.14 23.73
CA GLN A 142 13.43 -3.06 23.78
C GLN A 142 12.88 -1.82 24.52
N ILE A 143 11.59 -1.55 24.39
CA ILE A 143 10.91 -0.50 25.14
C ILE A 143 10.83 -0.88 26.63
N LYS A 144 10.48 -2.14 26.94
CA LYS A 144 10.49 -2.64 28.33
C LYS A 144 11.87 -2.53 28.96
N ARG A 145 12.94 -2.94 28.26
CA ARG A 145 14.31 -2.83 28.73
C ARG A 145 14.71 -1.38 29.02
N HIS A 146 14.24 -0.44 28.21
CA HIS A 146 14.48 0.98 28.45
C HIS A 146 13.85 1.40 29.79
N HIS A 147 12.56 1.16 30.01
CA HIS A 147 11.87 1.56 31.23
C HIS A 147 12.33 0.81 32.48
N ASN A 148 12.79 -0.43 32.34
CA ASN A 148 13.42 -1.13 33.48
C ASN A 148 14.72 -0.46 33.92
N LYS A 149 15.47 0.10 32.95
CA LYS A 149 16.74 0.81 33.26
C LYS A 149 16.50 2.28 33.69
N TYR A 150 15.47 2.90 33.13
CA TYR A 150 15.12 4.31 33.34
C TYR A 150 13.64 4.45 33.73
N PRO A 151 13.26 4.06 34.95
CA PRO A 151 11.86 3.98 35.35
C PRO A 151 11.18 5.38 35.47
N ALA A 152 11.95 6.45 35.60
CA ALA A 152 11.43 7.82 35.63
C ALA A 152 11.11 8.38 34.24
N ASP A 153 11.61 7.78 33.18
CA ASP A 153 11.36 8.26 31.81
C ASP A 153 9.93 7.92 31.39
N LYS A 154 9.15 8.93 31.02
CA LYS A 154 7.80 8.71 30.48
C LYS A 154 7.88 8.02 29.11
N TYR A 155 8.85 8.39 28.29
CA TYR A 155 9.05 7.83 26.96
C TYR A 155 10.52 7.42 26.76
N ALA A 156 10.74 6.39 25.94
CA ALA A 156 12.08 6.12 25.42
C ALA A 156 12.48 7.19 24.38
N PRO A 157 13.77 7.49 24.21
CA PRO A 157 14.22 8.50 23.25
C PRO A 157 13.81 8.17 21.81
N ALA A 158 13.77 9.20 20.96
CA ALA A 158 13.24 9.13 19.59
C ALA A 158 13.76 7.95 18.77
N TRP A 159 15.08 7.69 18.80
CA TRP A 159 15.71 6.60 18.05
C TRP A 159 15.28 5.19 18.50
N LYS A 160 14.72 5.05 19.70
CA LYS A 160 14.09 3.80 20.15
C LYS A 160 12.59 3.79 19.86
N THR A 161 11.91 4.88 20.16
CA THR A 161 10.46 5.01 20.04
C THR A 161 10.02 4.91 18.57
N VAL A 162 10.63 5.70 17.68
CA VAL A 162 10.26 5.75 16.27
C VAL A 162 10.58 4.42 15.57
N GLU A 163 11.62 3.69 16.01
CA GLU A 163 11.96 2.38 15.42
C GLU A 163 10.81 1.37 15.52
N PHE A 164 10.05 1.40 16.60
CA PHE A 164 8.96 0.45 16.82
C PHE A 164 7.56 0.99 16.48
N MET A 165 7.46 2.21 15.98
CA MET A 165 6.20 2.75 15.49
C MET A 165 5.77 2.04 14.20
N THR A 166 4.46 1.90 13.99
CA THR A 166 3.93 1.45 12.70
C THR A 166 4.22 2.46 11.59
N PHE A 167 4.26 2.00 10.34
CA PHE A 167 4.48 2.90 9.21
C PHE A 167 3.46 4.05 9.16
N GLY A 168 2.17 3.75 9.41
CA GLY A 168 1.13 4.78 9.50
C GLY A 168 1.40 5.83 10.57
N SER A 169 1.91 5.41 11.75
CA SER A 169 2.28 6.34 12.82
C SER A 169 3.46 7.21 12.44
N ILE A 170 4.44 6.68 11.67
CA ILE A 170 5.59 7.46 11.18
C ILE A 170 5.15 8.47 10.11
N VAL A 171 4.28 8.07 9.18
CA VAL A 171 3.70 8.98 8.17
C VAL A 171 2.93 10.11 8.87
N ARG A 172 2.15 9.79 9.91
CA ARG A 172 1.44 10.78 10.72
C ARG A 172 2.41 11.71 11.45
N LEU A 173 3.49 11.17 12.05
CA LEU A 173 4.53 11.97 12.71
C LEU A 173 5.17 12.97 11.73
N TYR A 174 5.59 12.53 10.55
CA TYR A 174 6.14 13.42 9.51
C TYR A 174 5.18 14.56 9.16
N LYS A 175 3.90 14.26 8.94
CA LYS A 175 2.87 15.26 8.64
C LYS A 175 2.66 16.25 9.80
N SER A 176 2.88 15.80 11.02
CA SER A 176 2.68 16.55 12.25
C SER A 176 3.88 17.42 12.67
N ILE A 177 5.04 17.30 12.00
CA ILE A 177 6.15 18.24 12.19
C ILE A 177 5.64 19.64 11.85
N ASP A 178 5.84 20.61 12.73
CA ASP A 178 5.32 21.97 12.53
C ASP A 178 6.22 22.78 11.59
N ASN A 179 7.53 22.67 11.77
CA ASN A 179 8.52 23.40 10.96
C ASN A 179 8.51 22.92 9.50
N LYS A 180 8.19 23.85 8.58
CA LYS A 180 8.12 23.59 7.13
C LYS A 180 9.49 23.28 6.51
N ASP A 181 10.56 23.85 7.04
CA ASP A 181 11.91 23.61 6.51
C ASP A 181 12.42 22.23 6.88
N ASP A 182 12.09 21.71 8.07
CA ASP A 182 12.38 20.32 8.46
C ASP A 182 11.64 19.32 7.56
N LYS A 183 10.33 19.53 7.35
CA LYS A 183 9.56 18.73 6.40
C LYS A 183 10.15 18.75 4.99
N LYS A 184 10.60 19.92 4.54
CA LYS A 184 11.21 20.11 3.22
C LYS A 184 12.57 19.44 3.11
N ALA A 185 13.40 19.52 4.17
CA ALA A 185 14.69 18.86 4.21
C ALA A 185 14.55 17.33 4.12
N ILE A 186 13.61 16.77 4.88
CA ILE A 186 13.28 15.34 4.81
C ILE A 186 12.81 14.97 3.39
N ALA A 187 11.88 15.72 2.80
CA ALA A 187 11.38 15.47 1.45
C ALA A 187 12.48 15.50 0.37
N ARG A 188 13.43 16.43 0.49
CA ARG A 188 14.59 16.56 -0.43
C ARG A 188 15.47 15.33 -0.45
N ASN A 189 15.64 14.64 0.67
CA ASN A 189 16.40 13.40 0.72
C ASN A 189 15.81 12.31 -0.17
N PHE A 190 14.51 12.39 -0.45
CA PHE A 190 13.78 11.47 -1.34
C PHE A 190 13.50 12.09 -2.72
N GLY A 191 14.28 13.12 -3.12
CA GLY A 191 14.20 13.77 -4.42
C GLY A 191 13.04 14.74 -4.59
N VAL A 192 12.26 15.06 -3.55
CA VAL A 192 11.07 15.90 -3.65
C VAL A 192 11.30 17.27 -3.01
N GLY A 193 11.28 18.33 -3.82
CA GLY A 193 11.58 19.69 -3.35
C GLY A 193 10.48 20.33 -2.49
N LYS A 194 9.25 19.82 -2.51
CA LYS A 194 8.07 20.36 -1.80
C LYS A 194 7.49 19.34 -0.83
N SER A 195 7.43 19.68 0.46
CA SER A 195 6.93 18.79 1.51
C SER A 195 5.46 18.36 1.30
N ALA A 196 4.61 19.23 0.76
CA ALA A 196 3.21 18.90 0.44
C ALA A 196 3.10 17.84 -0.67
N VAL A 197 3.98 17.87 -1.68
CA VAL A 197 4.06 16.83 -2.71
C VAL A 197 4.54 15.52 -2.11
N PHE A 198 5.62 15.57 -1.33
CA PHE A 198 6.16 14.38 -0.68
C PHE A 198 5.15 13.72 0.27
N ALA A 199 4.32 14.52 0.96
CA ALA A 199 3.25 13.98 1.80
C ALA A 199 2.27 13.11 1.00
N THR A 200 1.92 13.49 -0.25
CA THR A 200 1.07 12.64 -1.10
C THR A 200 1.80 11.41 -1.62
N TYR A 201 3.12 11.50 -1.87
CA TYR A 201 3.94 10.36 -2.27
C TYR A 201 4.01 9.31 -1.17
N ILE A 202 4.29 9.74 0.06
CA ILE A 202 4.38 8.80 1.18
C ILE A 202 3.02 8.22 1.56
N ASP A 203 1.91 8.96 1.33
CA ASP A 203 0.55 8.43 1.48
C ASP A 203 0.23 7.34 0.45
N ALA A 204 0.62 7.55 -0.81
CA ALA A 204 0.44 6.54 -1.86
C ALA A 204 1.25 5.27 -1.54
N ILE A 205 2.51 5.43 -1.12
CA ILE A 205 3.36 4.31 -0.69
C ILE A 205 2.77 3.60 0.54
N TYR A 206 2.28 4.35 1.53
CA TYR A 206 1.63 3.78 2.71
C TYR A 206 0.37 2.99 2.36
N THR A 207 -0.48 3.53 1.48
CA THR A 207 -1.69 2.85 1.00
C THR A 207 -1.34 1.57 0.26
N LEU A 208 -0.38 1.62 -0.68
CA LEU A 208 0.09 0.46 -1.43
C LEU A 208 0.68 -0.60 -0.50
N ARG A 209 1.53 -0.18 0.46
CA ARG A 209 2.14 -1.09 1.45
C ARG A 209 1.09 -1.83 2.27
N ASN A 210 0.07 -1.12 2.75
CA ASN A 210 -0.97 -1.75 3.55
C ASN A 210 -1.79 -2.75 2.73
N LYS A 211 -2.16 -2.42 1.50
CA LYS A 211 -2.84 -3.36 0.61
C LYS A 211 -1.98 -4.61 0.36
N CYS A 212 -0.69 -4.45 0.08
CA CYS A 212 0.23 -5.58 -0.10
C CYS A 212 0.34 -6.44 1.17
N ALA A 213 0.57 -5.83 2.33
CA ALA A 213 0.76 -6.54 3.60
C ALA A 213 -0.50 -7.29 4.07
N HIS A 214 -1.69 -6.78 3.76
CA HIS A 214 -2.97 -7.39 4.14
C HIS A 214 -3.56 -8.29 3.04
N GLY A 215 -2.86 -8.52 1.93
CA GLY A 215 -3.31 -9.38 0.84
C GLY A 215 -4.56 -8.86 0.14
N LEU A 216 -4.79 -7.54 0.12
CA LEU A 216 -5.93 -6.93 -0.54
C LEU A 216 -5.70 -6.80 -2.06
N ALA A 217 -6.77 -6.72 -2.84
CA ALA A 217 -6.69 -6.52 -4.28
C ALA A 217 -6.00 -5.19 -4.63
N LEU A 218 -5.10 -5.23 -5.62
CA LEU A 218 -4.33 -4.07 -6.10
C LEU A 218 -4.84 -3.56 -7.44
N PHE A 219 -5.31 -4.44 -8.32
CA PHE A 219 -5.60 -4.11 -9.71
C PHE A 219 -6.56 -2.92 -9.89
N ASP A 220 -7.45 -2.67 -8.94
CA ASP A 220 -8.41 -1.55 -8.93
C ASP A 220 -8.10 -0.53 -7.81
N LEU A 221 -6.83 -0.44 -7.40
CA LEU A 221 -6.41 0.51 -6.36
C LEU A 221 -6.86 1.93 -6.70
N GLN A 222 -7.59 2.54 -5.76
CA GLN A 222 -7.86 3.96 -5.74
C GLN A 222 -7.16 4.60 -4.53
N LEU A 223 -6.37 5.63 -4.78
CA LEU A 223 -5.66 6.37 -3.73
C LEU A 223 -6.61 7.40 -3.09
N PRO A 224 -6.84 7.36 -1.79
CA PRO A 224 -7.83 8.23 -1.13
C PRO A 224 -7.56 9.74 -1.32
N ASN A 225 -6.29 10.13 -1.33
CA ASN A 225 -5.88 11.54 -1.41
C ASN A 225 -5.28 11.93 -2.76
N GLY A 226 -5.08 10.96 -3.65
CA GLY A 226 -4.38 11.19 -4.92
C GLY A 226 -2.92 11.66 -4.77
N ILE A 227 -2.25 11.81 -5.89
CA ILE A 227 -0.84 12.24 -5.99
C ILE A 227 -0.80 13.65 -6.59
N ILE A 228 -0.07 14.58 -5.96
CA ILE A 228 0.16 15.91 -6.52
C ILE A 228 1.29 15.82 -7.56
N ALA A 229 0.94 15.65 -8.83
CA ALA A 229 1.91 15.56 -9.93
C ALA A 229 2.37 16.95 -10.43
N ALA A 230 1.46 17.91 -10.57
CA ALA A 230 1.71 19.20 -11.23
C ALA A 230 2.80 20.08 -10.58
N LYS A 231 3.06 19.88 -9.30
CA LYS A 231 4.06 20.66 -8.52
C LYS A 231 5.25 19.82 -8.08
N GLY A 232 5.29 18.56 -8.49
CA GLY A 232 6.32 17.58 -8.16
C GLY A 232 7.37 17.40 -9.25
N PRO A 233 8.28 16.43 -9.05
CA PRO A 233 9.18 15.96 -10.10
C PRO A 233 8.41 15.47 -11.33
N LYS A 234 8.99 15.64 -12.52
CA LYS A 234 8.40 15.11 -13.76
C LYS A 234 8.66 13.61 -13.83
N ILE A 235 7.73 12.80 -13.34
CA ILE A 235 7.84 11.33 -13.28
C ILE A 235 6.83 10.63 -14.21
N GLY A 236 6.30 11.35 -15.21
CA GLY A 236 5.42 10.77 -16.23
C GLY A 236 3.98 10.52 -15.80
N LEU A 237 3.54 11.02 -14.63
CA LEU A 237 2.16 10.85 -14.17
C LEU A 237 1.19 11.70 -14.99
N THR A 238 0.15 11.07 -15.50
CA THR A 238 -1.02 11.72 -16.12
C THR A 238 -2.15 11.91 -15.10
N GLY A 239 -3.25 12.60 -15.48
CA GLY A 239 -4.35 12.89 -14.56
C GLY A 239 -4.94 11.67 -13.87
N ALA A 240 -5.20 10.58 -14.61
CA ALA A 240 -5.75 9.33 -14.07
C ALA A 240 -4.75 8.60 -13.16
N ASP A 241 -3.47 8.63 -13.50
CA ASP A 241 -2.41 7.96 -12.71
C ASP A 241 -2.26 8.56 -11.32
N CYS A 242 -2.71 9.79 -11.13
CA CYS A 242 -2.66 10.41 -9.81
C CYS A 242 -3.49 9.69 -8.74
N GLN A 243 -4.35 8.73 -9.14
CA GLN A 243 -5.26 8.04 -8.21
C GLN A 243 -5.22 6.52 -8.30
N ASN A 244 -4.48 5.93 -9.26
CA ASN A 244 -4.50 4.50 -9.54
C ASN A 244 -3.22 3.77 -9.11
N LEU A 245 -3.18 2.47 -9.38
CA LEU A 245 -2.04 1.60 -9.06
C LEU A 245 -0.77 2.01 -9.81
N ASN A 246 -0.88 2.38 -11.10
CA ASN A 246 0.27 2.80 -11.89
C ASN A 246 0.96 4.01 -11.26
N GLY A 247 0.20 5.00 -10.83
CA GLY A 247 0.74 6.16 -10.13
C GLY A 247 1.43 5.81 -8.82
N ALA A 248 0.84 4.91 -8.02
CA ALA A 248 1.45 4.46 -6.78
C ALA A 248 2.79 3.74 -7.01
N ILE A 249 2.88 2.87 -8.04
CA ILE A 249 4.12 2.18 -8.43
C ILE A 249 5.15 3.17 -8.97
N THR A 250 4.75 4.12 -9.80
CA THR A 250 5.62 5.18 -10.34
C THR A 250 6.27 6.00 -9.22
N VAL A 251 5.48 6.38 -8.21
CA VAL A 251 5.99 7.09 -7.02
C VAL A 251 6.92 6.20 -6.20
N LEU A 252 6.59 4.92 -6.04
CA LEU A 252 7.46 3.96 -5.35
C LEU A 252 8.83 3.84 -6.05
N LEU A 253 8.86 3.65 -7.36
CA LEU A 253 10.08 3.60 -8.18
C LEU A 253 10.91 4.87 -8.02
N TYR A 254 10.25 6.04 -8.09
CA TYR A 254 10.91 7.32 -7.94
C TYR A 254 11.57 7.49 -6.57
N VAL A 255 10.85 7.23 -5.48
CA VAL A 255 11.37 7.33 -4.12
C VAL A 255 12.47 6.30 -3.87
N LEU A 256 12.27 5.07 -4.34
CA LEU A 256 13.26 4.00 -4.21
C LEU A 256 14.57 4.31 -4.94
N LYS A 257 14.50 4.96 -6.10
CA LYS A 257 15.68 5.44 -6.85
C LYS A 257 16.56 6.39 -6.02
N HIS A 258 15.96 7.26 -5.22
CA HIS A 258 16.69 8.16 -4.34
C HIS A 258 17.25 7.49 -3.09
N ILE A 259 16.73 6.32 -2.74
CA ILE A 259 17.29 5.48 -1.67
C ILE A 259 18.42 4.59 -2.23
N SER A 260 18.16 3.95 -3.38
CA SER A 260 19.09 3.02 -4.04
C SER A 260 18.69 2.82 -5.50
N GLN A 261 19.54 3.31 -6.42
CA GLN A 261 19.31 3.14 -7.86
C GLN A 261 19.24 1.66 -8.27
N ASN A 262 20.11 0.81 -7.70
CA ASN A 262 20.11 -0.62 -8.02
C ASN A 262 18.79 -1.28 -7.64
N ARG A 263 18.23 -0.95 -6.49
CA ARG A 263 16.94 -1.48 -6.04
C ARG A 263 15.77 -1.01 -6.91
N ALA A 264 15.82 0.22 -7.41
CA ALA A 264 14.84 0.72 -8.35
C ALA A 264 14.92 -0.03 -9.70
N ASN A 265 16.13 -0.28 -10.18
CA ASN A 265 16.36 -1.07 -11.39
C ASN A 265 15.89 -2.53 -11.22
N ASP A 266 16.15 -3.14 -10.07
CA ASP A 266 15.67 -4.50 -9.76
C ASP A 266 14.14 -4.56 -9.76
N LEU A 267 13.47 -3.60 -9.10
CA LEU A 267 12.00 -3.52 -9.10
C LEU A 267 11.46 -3.36 -10.50
N GLN A 268 12.01 -2.45 -11.30
CA GLN A 268 11.56 -2.24 -12.68
C GLN A 268 11.66 -3.53 -13.49
N ARG A 269 12.82 -4.22 -13.44
CA ARG A 269 13.03 -5.48 -14.15
C ARG A 269 12.00 -6.54 -13.74
N GLU A 270 11.76 -6.72 -12.43
CA GLU A 270 10.81 -7.72 -11.95
C GLU A 270 9.36 -7.41 -12.36
N LEU A 271 9.00 -6.13 -12.43
CA LEU A 271 7.70 -5.70 -12.95
C LEU A 271 7.59 -5.99 -14.45
N ASP A 272 8.62 -5.68 -15.23
CA ASP A 272 8.65 -5.92 -16.68
C ASP A 272 8.57 -7.43 -17.00
N GLU A 273 9.26 -8.27 -16.21
CA GLU A 273 9.18 -9.73 -16.32
C GLU A 273 7.77 -10.25 -16.00
N LEU A 274 7.13 -9.75 -14.93
CA LEU A 274 5.76 -10.12 -14.55
C LEU A 274 4.78 -9.73 -15.65
N TYR A 275 4.86 -8.50 -16.16
CA TYR A 275 3.96 -7.99 -17.21
C TYR A 275 4.13 -8.75 -18.50
N THR A 276 5.38 -9.02 -18.92
CA THR A 276 5.67 -9.79 -20.13
C THR A 276 5.10 -11.22 -20.03
N ARG A 277 5.29 -11.87 -18.90
CA ARG A 277 4.75 -13.21 -18.64
C ARG A 277 3.22 -13.22 -18.72
N PHE A 278 2.56 -12.28 -18.06
CA PHE A 278 1.10 -12.17 -18.05
C PHE A 278 0.54 -11.91 -19.45
N LYS A 279 1.11 -10.95 -20.16
CA LYS A 279 0.73 -10.63 -21.54
C LYS A 279 0.85 -11.82 -22.48
N LYS A 280 1.91 -12.63 -22.33
CA LYS A 280 2.11 -13.85 -23.15
C LYS A 280 1.06 -14.92 -22.85
N GLN A 281 0.64 -15.06 -21.60
CA GLN A 281 -0.27 -16.10 -21.15
C GLN A 281 -1.74 -15.72 -21.29
N ARG A 282 -2.09 -14.44 -21.12
CA ARG A 282 -3.45 -13.92 -20.97
C ARG A 282 -3.62 -12.58 -21.70
N VAL A 283 -3.29 -12.56 -23.00
CA VAL A 283 -3.34 -11.34 -23.82
C VAL A 283 -4.72 -10.68 -23.82
N GLU A 284 -5.79 -11.47 -23.73
CA GLU A 284 -7.19 -11.04 -23.68
C GLU A 284 -7.54 -10.24 -22.42
N LEU A 285 -6.79 -10.41 -21.33
CA LEU A 285 -7.01 -9.70 -20.06
C LEU A 285 -6.20 -8.41 -19.91
N VAL A 286 -5.25 -8.15 -20.84
CA VAL A 286 -4.36 -6.98 -20.75
C VAL A 286 -5.13 -5.68 -20.76
N GLU A 287 -6.13 -5.52 -21.63
CA GLU A 287 -6.92 -4.28 -21.71
C GLU A 287 -7.78 -4.06 -20.45
N ILE A 288 -8.31 -5.13 -19.86
CA ILE A 288 -9.05 -5.07 -18.59
C ILE A 288 -8.15 -4.62 -17.46
N LEU A 289 -6.96 -5.25 -17.35
CA LEU A 289 -5.99 -4.90 -16.33
C LEU A 289 -5.51 -3.45 -16.48
N LYS A 290 -5.21 -3.00 -17.70
CA LYS A 290 -4.82 -1.63 -18.01
C LYS A 290 -5.92 -0.62 -17.63
N LYS A 291 -7.16 -0.89 -18.00
CA LYS A 291 -8.31 -0.04 -17.69
C LYS A 291 -8.51 0.13 -16.18
N CYS A 292 -8.37 -0.94 -15.40
CA CYS A 292 -8.61 -0.93 -13.96
C CYS A 292 -7.43 -0.34 -13.17
N SER A 293 -6.21 -0.65 -13.56
CA SER A 293 -4.98 -0.35 -12.79
C SER A 293 -4.18 0.84 -13.32
N GLY A 294 -4.38 1.23 -14.57
CA GLY A 294 -3.54 2.18 -15.29
C GLY A 294 -2.18 1.62 -15.71
N LEU A 295 -1.88 0.35 -15.43
CA LEU A 295 -0.61 -0.27 -15.79
C LEU A 295 -0.44 -0.29 -17.32
N ASN A 296 0.73 0.16 -17.79
CA ASN A 296 1.10 0.11 -19.20
C ASN A 296 2.08 -1.05 -19.41
N PHE A 297 1.67 -1.99 -20.26
CA PHE A 297 2.44 -3.18 -20.64
C PHE A 297 3.30 -2.93 -21.87
#